data_0bcdacaec35ad182c53a8714d38997d2
#
_entry.id   0bcdacaec35ad182c53a8714d38997d2
#
_cell.length_a   1.000
_cell.length_b   1.000
_cell.length_c   1.000
_cell.angle_alpha   90.00
_cell.angle_beta   90.00
_cell.angle_gamma   90.00
#
_symmetry.space_group_name_H-M   'P 1'
#
loop_
_entity.id
_entity.type
_entity.pdbx_description
1 polymer ?
#
loop_
_entity_poly.entity_id
_entity_poly.type
_entity_poly.pdbx_seq_one_letter_code
_entity_poly.pdbx_strand_id
1 'polypeptide(L)'
;MAENFDVEVVTRDDRSARLLVRGVTPAVANGLRRTVLSEVPTFSIDTVRFVENSSVMFDEMVGLRLGLVPLTTPLDDYEVGDTVTLALDVEGPATAYSGDIETSDDLVQPADENVPIIELKQGQRLEFEADAVLDSGKEHAKHQGGVAVGYRHLQRVSRGGDA
;
A
#
# COMPACT_ATOMS: atom_id res chain seq x y z
N MET A 1 -0.97 -19.00 33.94
CA MET A 1 -1.42 -20.02 32.96
C MET A 1 -1.35 -19.36 31.62
N ALA A 2 -0.57 -19.90 30.68
CA ALA A 2 -0.56 -19.42 29.30
C ALA A 2 -1.96 -19.72 28.73
N GLU A 3 -2.77 -18.69 28.49
CA GLU A 3 -3.98 -18.82 27.72
C GLU A 3 -3.59 -19.38 26.36
N ASN A 4 -4.28 -20.43 25.92
CA ASN A 4 -4.03 -21.06 24.62
C ASN A 4 -4.27 -20.00 23.55
N PHE A 5 -3.18 -19.56 22.93
CA PHE A 5 -3.24 -18.71 21.74
C PHE A 5 -3.81 -19.54 20.58
N ASP A 6 -4.88 -19.08 20.00
CA ASP A 6 -5.56 -19.75 18.89
C ASP A 6 -5.95 -18.74 17.81
N VAL A 7 -5.71 -19.08 16.56
CA VAL A 7 -6.02 -18.23 15.40
C VAL A 7 -6.86 -19.03 14.40
N GLU A 8 -8.03 -18.51 14.11
CA GLU A 8 -8.95 -19.06 13.12
C GLU A 8 -9.13 -18.06 11.97
N VAL A 9 -8.91 -18.49 10.73
CA VAL A 9 -9.18 -17.68 9.54
C VAL A 9 -10.66 -17.73 9.25
N VAL A 10 -11.37 -16.62 9.45
CA VAL A 10 -12.83 -16.53 9.20
C VAL A 10 -13.12 -16.30 7.73
N THR A 11 -12.40 -15.37 7.12
CA THR A 11 -12.46 -15.11 5.67
C THR A 11 -11.08 -14.66 5.21
N ARG A 12 -10.73 -15.01 3.96
CA ARG A 12 -9.52 -14.54 3.29
C ARG A 12 -9.80 -14.44 1.80
N ASP A 13 -9.42 -13.33 1.23
CA ASP A 13 -9.35 -13.11 -0.22
C ASP A 13 -8.01 -12.44 -0.58
N ASP A 14 -7.82 -12.05 -1.83
CA ASP A 14 -6.56 -11.51 -2.32
C ASP A 14 -6.19 -10.16 -1.68
N ARG A 15 -7.16 -9.42 -1.14
CA ARG A 15 -6.98 -8.07 -0.61
C ARG A 15 -7.31 -7.94 0.87
N SER A 16 -7.93 -8.94 1.46
CA SER A 16 -8.37 -8.86 2.86
C SER A 16 -8.33 -10.19 3.59
N ALA A 17 -8.11 -10.13 4.89
CA ALA A 17 -8.26 -11.27 5.77
C ALA A 17 -8.99 -10.86 7.06
N ARG A 18 -9.90 -11.72 7.52
CA ARG A 18 -10.53 -11.61 8.83
C ARG A 18 -10.15 -12.80 9.67
N LEU A 19 -9.54 -12.52 10.80
CA LEU A 19 -9.06 -13.51 11.74
C LEU A 19 -9.85 -13.43 13.04
N LEU A 20 -10.14 -14.57 13.65
CA LEU A 20 -10.58 -14.66 15.03
C LEU A 20 -9.42 -15.15 15.88
N VAL A 21 -8.96 -14.29 16.78
CA VAL A 21 -7.81 -14.58 17.65
C VAL A 21 -8.30 -14.71 19.09
N ARG A 22 -8.01 -15.85 19.71
CA ARG A 22 -8.36 -16.16 21.10
C ARG A 22 -7.12 -16.17 21.97
N GLY A 23 -7.29 -15.93 23.26
CA GLY A 23 -6.19 -15.97 24.23
C GLY A 23 -5.23 -14.77 24.13
N VAL A 24 -5.65 -13.65 23.53
CA VAL A 24 -4.85 -12.44 23.41
C VAL A 24 -5.45 -11.28 24.21
N THR A 25 -4.57 -10.45 24.73
CA THR A 25 -4.97 -9.17 25.35
C THR A 25 -5.16 -8.08 24.28
N PRO A 26 -5.94 -7.02 24.58
CA PRO A 26 -6.02 -5.86 23.70
C PRO A 26 -4.66 -5.23 23.36
N ALA A 27 -3.71 -5.32 24.28
CA ALA A 27 -2.34 -4.82 24.05
C ALA A 27 -1.64 -5.59 22.94
N VAL A 28 -1.74 -6.92 22.93
CA VAL A 28 -1.18 -7.79 21.88
C VAL A 28 -1.88 -7.54 20.55
N ALA A 29 -3.21 -7.45 20.53
CA ALA A 29 -3.98 -7.17 19.33
C ALA A 29 -3.59 -5.79 18.72
N ASN A 30 -3.43 -4.77 19.57
CA ASN A 30 -2.97 -3.46 19.11
C ASN A 30 -1.50 -3.48 18.66
N GLY A 31 -0.64 -4.24 19.33
CA GLY A 31 0.74 -4.48 18.90
C GLY A 31 0.77 -5.02 17.46
N LEU A 32 0.01 -6.09 17.21
CA LEU A 32 -0.09 -6.70 15.88
C LEU A 32 -0.60 -5.72 14.82
N ARG A 33 -1.66 -4.96 15.13
CA ARG A 33 -2.16 -3.91 14.24
C ARG A 33 -1.08 -2.89 13.88
N ARG A 34 -0.31 -2.43 14.85
CA ARG A 34 0.76 -1.46 14.65
C ARG A 34 1.90 -2.04 13.82
N THR A 35 2.30 -3.27 14.09
CA THR A 35 3.34 -3.96 13.33
C THR A 35 2.97 -4.08 11.85
N VAL A 36 1.73 -4.48 11.54
CA VAL A 36 1.28 -4.55 10.14
C VAL A 36 1.37 -3.19 9.44
N LEU A 37 1.03 -2.10 10.13
CA LEU A 37 1.07 -0.76 9.55
C LEU A 37 2.47 -0.18 9.43
N SER A 38 3.37 -0.49 10.37
CA SER A 38 4.63 0.25 10.50
C SER A 38 5.89 -0.57 10.20
N GLU A 39 5.81 -1.90 10.20
CA GLU A 39 7.02 -2.73 10.14
C GLU A 39 7.02 -3.71 8.96
N VAL A 40 5.88 -3.92 8.29
CA VAL A 40 5.84 -4.72 7.06
C VAL A 40 6.39 -3.86 5.92
N PRO A 41 7.50 -4.26 5.29
CA PRO A 41 8.07 -3.51 4.19
C PRO A 41 7.14 -3.48 2.98
N THR A 42 7.10 -2.35 2.28
CA THR A 42 6.27 -2.16 1.09
C THR A 42 6.99 -1.25 0.10
N PHE A 43 6.97 -1.62 -1.19
CA PHE A 43 7.45 -0.74 -2.24
C PHE A 43 6.57 0.50 -2.35
N SER A 44 7.20 1.65 -2.45
CA SER A 44 6.53 2.91 -2.76
C SER A 44 7.46 3.80 -3.59
N ILE A 45 6.89 4.57 -4.51
CA ILE A 45 7.63 5.56 -5.28
C ILE A 45 8.21 6.60 -4.32
N ASP A 46 9.54 6.74 -4.34
CA ASP A 46 10.29 7.61 -3.44
C ASP A 46 10.81 8.86 -4.13
N THR A 47 11.52 8.69 -5.21
CA THR A 47 12.12 9.78 -6.00
C THR A 47 11.48 9.82 -7.38
N VAL A 48 11.09 11.01 -7.85
CA VAL A 48 10.54 11.23 -9.18
C VAL A 48 11.38 12.28 -9.91
N ARG A 49 11.83 11.97 -11.10
CA ARG A 49 12.56 12.84 -12.00
C ARG A 49 11.66 13.20 -13.18
N PHE A 50 11.05 14.37 -13.15
CA PHE A 50 10.21 14.83 -14.24
C PHE A 50 11.07 15.22 -15.45
N VAL A 51 10.74 14.63 -16.61
CA VAL A 51 11.30 15.01 -17.92
C VAL A 51 10.43 16.11 -18.53
N GLU A 52 9.10 15.91 -18.49
CA GLU A 52 8.12 16.92 -18.89
C GLU A 52 6.87 16.84 -18.01
N ASN A 53 6.40 17.99 -17.55
CA ASN A 53 5.10 18.14 -16.90
C ASN A 53 4.47 19.44 -17.38
N SER A 54 3.73 19.39 -18.48
CA SER A 54 2.96 20.52 -19.01
C SER A 54 1.49 20.52 -18.55
N SER A 55 1.18 19.71 -17.55
CA SER A 55 -0.15 19.63 -16.95
C SER A 55 -0.49 20.84 -16.08
N VAL A 56 -1.71 20.86 -15.55
CA VAL A 56 -2.14 21.92 -14.62
C VAL A 56 -1.69 21.69 -13.17
N MET A 57 -1.08 20.54 -12.88
CA MET A 57 -0.67 20.14 -11.54
C MET A 57 0.85 20.29 -11.39
N PHE A 58 1.28 20.89 -10.30
CA PHE A 58 2.71 21.03 -10.00
C PHE A 58 3.36 19.69 -9.69
N ASP A 59 4.66 19.57 -9.96
CA ASP A 59 5.46 18.35 -9.79
C ASP A 59 5.31 17.74 -8.39
N GLU A 60 5.30 18.57 -7.35
CA GLU A 60 5.18 18.12 -5.95
C GLU A 60 3.83 17.45 -5.70
N MET A 61 2.77 17.92 -6.35
CA MET A 61 1.43 17.32 -6.20
C MET A 61 1.31 16.01 -6.97
N VAL A 62 1.92 15.94 -8.16
CA VAL A 62 2.02 14.68 -8.92
C VAL A 62 2.86 13.69 -8.13
N GLY A 63 4.02 14.10 -7.61
CA GLY A 63 4.89 13.28 -6.77
C GLY A 63 4.19 12.74 -5.52
N LEU A 64 3.37 13.55 -4.84
CA LEU A 64 2.56 13.09 -3.72
C LEU A 64 1.58 11.97 -4.13
N ARG A 65 0.91 12.12 -5.27
CA ARG A 65 -0.02 11.11 -5.79
C ARG A 65 0.70 9.82 -6.15
N LEU A 66 1.84 9.93 -6.83
CA LEU A 66 2.67 8.80 -7.21
C LEU A 66 3.16 8.01 -5.99
N GLY A 67 3.60 8.68 -4.93
CA GLY A 67 3.98 8.04 -3.68
C GLY A 67 2.84 7.29 -2.96
N LEU A 68 1.59 7.53 -3.34
CA LEU A 68 0.42 6.84 -2.80
C LEU A 68 -0.13 5.74 -3.73
N VAL A 69 0.44 5.54 -4.92
CA VAL A 69 0.10 4.42 -5.80
C VAL A 69 0.59 3.13 -5.16
N PRO A 70 -0.30 2.16 -4.87
CA PRO A 70 0.11 0.90 -4.29
C PRO A 70 0.88 0.05 -5.31
N LEU A 71 2.03 -0.47 -4.90
CA LEU A 71 2.85 -1.38 -5.70
C LEU A 71 2.82 -2.79 -5.13
N THR A 72 2.88 -3.80 -5.99
CA THR A 72 3.08 -5.20 -5.56
C THR A 72 4.44 -5.32 -4.89
N THR A 73 4.50 -6.11 -3.82
CA THR A 73 5.72 -6.23 -3.01
C THR A 73 5.97 -7.69 -2.66
N PRO A 74 6.69 -8.45 -3.50
CA PRO A 74 7.06 -9.84 -3.23
C PRO A 74 8.25 -9.86 -2.26
N LEU A 75 7.97 -10.01 -0.96
CA LEU A 75 8.98 -9.95 0.11
C LEU A 75 10.01 -11.10 0.09
N ASP A 76 9.75 -12.16 -0.67
CA ASP A 76 10.68 -13.29 -0.79
C ASP A 76 11.86 -12.97 -1.73
N ASP A 77 11.72 -11.96 -2.59
CA ASP A 77 12.67 -11.63 -3.66
C ASP A 77 13.48 -10.35 -3.39
N TYR A 78 13.08 -9.56 -2.39
CA TYR A 78 13.67 -8.23 -2.12
C TYR A 78 13.99 -8.00 -0.66
N GLU A 79 15.01 -7.17 -0.42
CA GLU A 79 15.41 -6.67 0.90
C GLU A 79 15.11 -5.18 1.07
N VAL A 80 14.96 -4.75 2.32
CA VAL A 80 14.75 -3.32 2.65
C VAL A 80 15.90 -2.48 2.10
N GLY A 81 15.57 -1.44 1.33
CA GLY A 81 16.51 -0.59 0.63
C GLY A 81 16.67 -0.93 -0.86
N ASP A 82 16.13 -2.05 -1.34
CA ASP A 82 16.12 -2.36 -2.76
C ASP A 82 15.28 -1.34 -3.54
N THR A 83 15.69 -1.10 -4.78
CA THR A 83 15.11 -0.06 -5.63
C THR A 83 14.73 -0.63 -6.99
N VAL A 84 13.54 -0.29 -7.47
CA VAL A 84 13.06 -0.60 -8.81
C VAL A 84 12.75 0.68 -9.57
N THR A 85 13.20 0.79 -10.80
CA THR A 85 12.95 1.95 -11.66
C THR A 85 11.63 1.83 -12.39
N LEU A 86 10.90 2.93 -12.42
CA LEU A 86 9.59 3.09 -13.06
C LEU A 86 9.67 4.24 -14.06
N ALA A 87 8.83 4.17 -15.09
CA ALA A 87 8.70 5.27 -16.06
C ALA A 87 7.23 5.46 -16.47
N LEU A 88 6.90 6.68 -16.89
CA LEU A 88 5.61 6.98 -17.49
C LEU A 88 5.80 8.04 -18.56
N ASP A 89 5.10 7.84 -19.70
CA ASP A 89 5.00 8.81 -20.78
C ASP A 89 3.58 8.81 -21.34
N VAL A 90 2.82 9.86 -21.04
CA VAL A 90 1.43 10.01 -21.49
C VAL A 90 1.22 11.39 -22.07
N GLU A 91 0.68 11.45 -23.32
CA GLU A 91 0.31 12.68 -24.02
C GLU A 91 -1.22 12.83 -24.03
N GLY A 92 -1.70 14.04 -23.78
CA GLY A 92 -3.13 14.40 -23.82
C GLY A 92 -3.66 14.65 -25.23
N PRO A 93 -5.00 14.52 -25.42
CA PRO A 93 -6.02 14.45 -24.36
C PRO A 93 -6.20 13.03 -23.82
N ALA A 94 -5.84 12.79 -22.59
CA ALA A 94 -5.95 11.49 -21.93
C ALA A 94 -5.94 11.65 -20.39
N THR A 95 -6.34 10.63 -19.67
CA THR A 95 -6.08 10.52 -18.23
C THR A 95 -4.95 9.54 -18.04
N ALA A 96 -3.86 9.95 -17.38
CA ALA A 96 -2.79 9.06 -16.97
C ALA A 96 -3.24 8.27 -15.75
N TYR A 97 -3.15 6.95 -15.83
CA TYR A 97 -3.47 6.01 -14.76
C TYR A 97 -2.21 5.30 -14.24
N SER A 98 -2.32 4.70 -13.09
CA SER A 98 -1.24 3.84 -12.54
C SER A 98 -0.86 2.70 -13.49
N GLY A 99 -1.82 2.17 -14.25
CA GLY A 99 -1.58 1.12 -15.24
C GLY A 99 -0.74 1.56 -16.44
N ASP A 100 -0.55 2.86 -16.65
CA ASP A 100 0.34 3.40 -17.70
C ASP A 100 1.81 3.46 -17.23
N ILE A 101 2.08 3.13 -15.95
CA ILE A 101 3.44 3.09 -15.42
C ILE A 101 4.13 1.81 -15.89
N GLU A 102 5.20 1.97 -16.63
CA GLU A 102 6.12 0.89 -17.00
C GLU A 102 7.14 0.66 -15.89
N THR A 103 7.46 -0.60 -15.61
CA THR A 103 8.42 -0.96 -14.56
C THR A 103 9.59 -1.72 -15.15
N SER A 104 10.77 -1.56 -14.57
CA SER A 104 11.97 -2.32 -14.96
C SER A 104 11.94 -3.77 -14.46
N ASP A 105 10.98 -4.12 -13.60
CA ASP A 105 10.83 -5.45 -13.03
C ASP A 105 9.36 -5.86 -12.99
N ASP A 106 9.03 -6.96 -13.63
CA ASP A 106 7.66 -7.50 -13.74
C ASP A 106 7.03 -7.90 -12.39
N LEU A 107 7.84 -8.09 -11.35
CA LEU A 107 7.37 -8.45 -10.02
C LEU A 107 6.84 -7.25 -9.23
N VAL A 108 7.30 -6.03 -9.57
CA VAL A 108 6.92 -4.79 -8.89
C VAL A 108 6.11 -3.93 -9.85
N GLN A 109 4.80 -4.02 -9.75
CA GLN A 109 3.85 -3.32 -10.62
C GLN A 109 2.77 -2.60 -9.79
N PRO A 110 2.05 -1.63 -10.36
CA PRO A 110 0.87 -1.07 -9.72
C PRO A 110 -0.14 -2.17 -9.36
N ALA A 111 -0.48 -2.27 -8.08
CA ALA A 111 -1.44 -3.27 -7.59
C ALA A 111 -2.89 -3.01 -8.03
N ASP A 112 -3.18 -1.80 -8.49
CA ASP A 112 -4.43 -1.38 -9.11
C ASP A 112 -4.10 -0.47 -10.30
N GLU A 113 -4.44 -0.91 -11.51
CA GLU A 113 -4.15 -0.20 -12.76
C GLU A 113 -5.04 1.03 -12.99
N ASN A 114 -6.12 1.17 -12.23
CA ASN A 114 -7.14 2.19 -12.44
C ASN A 114 -7.04 3.38 -11.49
N VAL A 115 -5.92 3.57 -10.81
CA VAL A 115 -5.70 4.75 -9.96
C VAL A 115 -5.41 5.96 -10.86
N PRO A 116 -6.27 6.99 -10.92
CA PRO A 116 -6.05 8.13 -11.78
C PRO A 116 -4.95 9.03 -11.19
N ILE A 117 -3.92 9.30 -11.97
CA ILE A 117 -2.82 10.19 -11.59
C ILE A 117 -3.19 11.63 -11.96
N ILE A 118 -3.48 11.88 -13.24
CA ILE A 118 -3.82 13.22 -13.73
C ILE A 118 -4.58 13.16 -15.06
N GLU A 119 -5.48 14.12 -15.28
CA GLU A 119 -6.11 14.38 -16.57
C GLU A 119 -5.27 15.39 -17.38
N LEU A 120 -4.86 15.00 -18.57
CA LEU A 120 -4.10 15.82 -19.53
C LEU A 120 -5.01 16.31 -20.63
N LYS A 121 -4.94 17.60 -20.95
CA LYS A 121 -5.63 18.22 -22.09
C LYS A 121 -4.79 18.11 -23.35
N GLN A 122 -5.39 18.48 -24.48
CA GLN A 122 -4.68 18.51 -25.76
C GLN A 122 -3.40 19.37 -25.69
N GLY A 123 -2.27 18.79 -26.10
CA GLY A 123 -0.97 19.42 -26.09
C GLY A 123 -0.29 19.45 -24.71
N GLN A 124 -0.82 18.73 -23.73
CA GLN A 124 -0.17 18.49 -22.44
C GLN A 124 0.47 17.10 -22.42
N ARG A 125 1.58 16.96 -21.73
CA ARG A 125 2.31 15.70 -21.56
C ARG A 125 2.81 15.57 -20.13
N LEU A 126 2.77 14.36 -19.63
CA LEU A 126 3.44 13.97 -18.40
C LEU A 126 4.44 12.87 -18.72
N GLU A 127 5.72 13.16 -18.51
CA GLU A 127 6.83 12.21 -18.68
C GLU A 127 7.74 12.27 -17.48
N PHE A 128 7.99 11.12 -16.85
CA PHE A 128 8.91 11.02 -15.72
C PHE A 128 9.59 9.66 -15.65
N GLU A 129 10.73 9.63 -14.97
CA GLU A 129 11.35 8.44 -14.40
C GLU A 129 11.24 8.50 -12.89
N ALA A 130 11.05 7.37 -12.24
CA ALA A 130 10.91 7.28 -10.79
C ALA A 130 11.61 6.06 -10.23
N ASP A 131 12.03 6.16 -8.98
CA ASP A 131 12.58 5.06 -8.22
C ASP A 131 11.59 4.70 -7.10
N ALA A 132 11.14 3.44 -7.10
CA ALA A 132 10.41 2.85 -5.98
C ALA A 132 11.40 2.15 -5.06
N VAL A 133 11.27 2.38 -3.76
CA VAL A 133 12.14 1.82 -2.72
C VAL A 133 11.33 0.93 -1.80
N LEU A 134 11.90 -0.21 -1.41
CA LEU A 134 11.33 -1.08 -0.39
C LEU A 134 11.71 -0.57 1.00
N ASP A 135 10.73 -0.10 1.76
CA ASP A 135 10.94 0.41 3.11
C ASP A 135 9.68 0.21 3.97
N SER A 136 9.73 0.58 5.24
CA SER A 136 8.67 0.37 6.22
C SER A 136 7.85 1.63 6.49
N GLY A 137 6.60 1.43 6.92
CA GLY A 137 5.72 2.52 7.33
C GLY A 137 6.23 3.34 8.52
N LYS A 138 7.29 2.87 9.18
CA LYS A 138 7.96 3.58 10.28
C LYS A 138 8.83 4.72 9.75
N GLU A 139 9.47 4.55 8.60
CA GLU A 139 10.27 5.58 7.96
C GLU A 139 9.39 6.63 7.27
N HIS A 140 8.38 6.19 6.51
CA HIS A 140 7.40 7.10 5.92
C HIS A 140 6.04 6.41 5.72
N ALA A 141 4.95 7.17 5.93
CA ALA A 141 3.58 6.64 5.83
C ALA A 141 3.21 6.05 4.46
N LYS A 142 3.88 6.43 3.38
CA LYS A 142 3.68 5.85 2.04
C LYS A 142 4.02 4.36 1.96
N HIS A 143 4.90 3.87 2.83
CA HIS A 143 5.30 2.46 2.93
C HIS A 143 4.42 1.65 3.90
N GLN A 144 3.23 2.13 4.25
CA GLN A 144 2.33 1.36 5.11
C GLN A 144 1.81 0.12 4.37
N GLY A 145 2.09 -1.07 4.92
CA GLY A 145 1.72 -2.36 4.34
C GLY A 145 0.22 -2.69 4.36
N GLY A 146 -0.63 -1.83 4.88
CA GLY A 146 -2.07 -2.05 4.91
C GLY A 146 -2.86 -0.77 5.04
N VAL A 147 -3.92 -0.64 4.25
CA VAL A 147 -4.78 0.55 4.25
C VAL A 147 -5.75 0.56 5.43
N ALA A 148 -6.26 -0.61 5.83
CA ALA A 148 -7.27 -0.73 6.88
C ALA A 148 -6.97 -1.92 7.78
N VAL A 149 -6.24 -1.68 8.85
CA VAL A 149 -5.95 -2.69 9.88
C VAL A 149 -6.65 -2.30 11.18
N GLY A 150 -7.59 -3.13 11.61
CA GLY A 150 -8.37 -2.87 12.82
C GLY A 150 -8.69 -4.16 13.56
N TYR A 151 -9.02 -4.03 14.83
CA TYR A 151 -9.53 -5.14 15.64
C TYR A 151 -10.72 -4.70 16.49
N ARG A 152 -11.54 -5.65 16.91
CA ARG A 152 -12.63 -5.44 17.84
C ARG A 152 -12.81 -6.67 18.71
N HIS A 153 -13.36 -6.48 19.90
CA HIS A 153 -13.77 -7.61 20.72
C HIS A 153 -14.94 -8.36 20.09
N LEU A 154 -14.84 -9.70 20.09
CA LEU A 154 -16.00 -10.54 19.79
C LEU A 154 -16.93 -10.53 20.99
N GLN A 155 -18.10 -9.94 20.84
CA GLN A 155 -19.10 -9.91 21.89
C GLN A 155 -19.80 -11.27 21.97
N ARG A 156 -19.84 -11.84 23.17
CA ARG A 156 -20.64 -13.04 23.49
C ARG A 156 -21.87 -12.61 24.27
N VAL A 157 -23.04 -12.85 23.71
CA VAL A 157 -24.29 -12.62 24.42
C VAL A 157 -24.59 -13.87 25.27
N SER A 158 -24.54 -13.72 26.59
CA SER A 158 -25.08 -14.73 27.52
C SER A 158 -26.44 -14.27 28.02
N ARG A 159 -27.45 -15.15 28.00
CA ARG A 159 -28.67 -14.88 28.76
C ARG A 159 -28.31 -14.91 30.25
N GLY A 160 -28.54 -13.79 30.93
CA GLY A 160 -28.44 -13.72 32.37
C GLY A 160 -29.54 -14.61 32.96
N GLY A 161 -29.15 -15.73 33.46
CA GLY A 161 -29.97 -16.69 34.14
C GLY A 161 -29.04 -17.64 34.87
N ASP A 162 -29.20 -17.62 36.19
CA ASP A 162 -28.59 -18.46 37.19
C ASP A 162 -27.19 -18.06 37.66
N ALA A 163 -27.24 -17.20 38.70
CA ALA A 163 -26.25 -17.16 39.76
C ALA A 163 -26.45 -18.33 40.70
#